data_3ff4ba38d32cee218428349da37e99d1
#
_entry.id   3ff4ba38d32cee218428349da37e99d1
#
_cell.length_a   1.000
_cell.length_b   1.000
_cell.length_c   1.000
_cell.angle_alpha   90.00
_cell.angle_beta   90.00
_cell.angle_gamma   90.00
#
_symmetry.space_group_name_H-M   'P 1'
#
loop_
_entity.id
_entity.type
_entity.pdbx_description
1 polymer ?
#
loop_
_entity_poly.entity_id
_entity_poly.type
_entity_poly.pdbx_seq_one_letter_code
_entity_poly.pdbx_strand_id
1 'polypeptide(L)'
;MRALWTSSVYKVTYARSKPRLALLTKSFSSTPYYKLTTTELFQSNKSSLGKIKINPDRLWDTIHSTAKWTEPKKVSNDDINTAGLTRLTLSNEDKLARDWFVETTKSLGCQVHVDQIGNIFAIRPGLRGENEDMSATFAGSHLDSQPSGGRFDGVLGIAAGIEMLRTLNDNWIETEGPVGVVNWTNEEGARYPISMMGSGVWSGRISLDDAWSTKSVSPGRPVTMVKQELERIGYLGASPASYNKGVRIGAHFELHIEQGPKLEKSGQKVGVVEGVQAYKWFTVTVTGREAHAGTTDMANRFDAMHTAAEFMVEARAITGAQPGGGGGGLVTFGRLTASPGSVNTIAGKVEMSLDMRSPSDQGLAKMVGKLYDLVDRLNNAATKNGKPLHSGLGVEIREDFSSAAVKFSTEAIRCVEESAAAVLGDGHGHGEKTMQRMTSGAGHDSVCTNMHCPTAMIFVPSKDGVSHNPSEWTDKEDCATGANVLLQSVLRMDKLRKDRGDFE
;
A
#
# COMPACT_ATOMS: atom_id res chain seq x y z
N MET A 1 -6.60 -69.05 25.58
CA MET A 1 -7.50 -68.71 26.67
C MET A 1 -8.37 -67.54 26.26
N ARG A 2 -9.66 -67.79 26.05
CA ARG A 2 -10.69 -66.84 25.72
C ARG A 2 -11.19 -66.17 27.00
N ALA A 3 -11.27 -64.89 27.09
CA ALA A 3 -12.02 -64.18 28.12
C ALA A 3 -13.09 -63.29 27.42
N LEU A 4 -14.34 -63.70 27.69
CA LEU A 4 -15.58 -63.03 27.35
C LEU A 4 -15.78 -61.83 28.29
N TRP A 5 -16.12 -60.67 27.75
CA TRP A 5 -16.67 -59.52 28.48
C TRP A 5 -18.08 -59.24 27.97
N THR A 6 -19.05 -59.38 28.86
CA THR A 6 -20.46 -59.09 28.65
C THR A 6 -20.77 -57.60 28.74
N SER A 7 -21.54 -57.14 27.79
CA SER A 7 -22.07 -55.78 27.75
C SER A 7 -23.30 -55.62 28.63
N SER A 8 -23.29 -54.69 29.59
CA SER A 8 -24.48 -54.27 30.32
C SER A 8 -25.01 -52.96 29.68
N VAL A 9 -26.24 -53.09 29.16
CA VAL A 9 -26.96 -51.91 28.58
C VAL A 9 -27.81 -51.28 29.67
N TYR A 10 -27.50 -50.09 30.09
CA TYR A 10 -28.40 -49.25 30.91
C TYR A 10 -29.29 -48.41 30.01
N LYS A 11 -30.61 -48.72 30.05
CA LYS A 11 -31.64 -47.83 29.46
C LYS A 11 -31.90 -46.67 30.42
N VAL A 12 -31.57 -45.47 30.01
CA VAL A 12 -32.01 -44.23 30.68
C VAL A 12 -33.24 -43.70 29.95
N THR A 13 -34.39 -43.74 30.66
CA THR A 13 -35.65 -43.15 30.21
C THR A 13 -35.66 -41.65 30.50
N TYR A 14 -35.60 -40.81 29.48
CA TYR A 14 -35.79 -39.37 29.62
C TYR A 14 -37.28 -39.01 29.57
N ALA A 15 -37.81 -38.53 30.69
CA ALA A 15 -39.12 -37.89 30.76
C ALA A 15 -39.08 -36.52 30.02
N ARG A 16 -39.87 -36.39 28.96
CA ARG A 16 -40.07 -35.10 28.26
C ARG A 16 -41.01 -34.23 29.07
N SER A 17 -40.47 -33.20 29.76
CA SER A 17 -41.23 -32.05 30.18
C SER A 17 -41.13 -30.95 29.12
N LYS A 18 -42.24 -30.56 28.49
CA LYS A 18 -42.35 -29.44 27.56
C LYS A 18 -42.26 -28.15 28.37
N PRO A 19 -41.33 -27.22 28.06
CA PRO A 19 -41.45 -25.87 28.60
C PRO A 19 -42.55 -25.11 27.82
N ARG A 20 -43.52 -24.55 28.56
CA ARG A 20 -44.45 -23.53 28.01
C ARG A 20 -43.64 -22.32 27.58
N LEU A 21 -43.60 -22.04 26.29
CA LEU A 21 -43.09 -20.82 25.73
C LEU A 21 -44.10 -19.70 26.07
N ALA A 22 -43.80 -18.88 27.08
CA ALA A 22 -44.53 -17.65 27.32
C ALA A 22 -44.06 -16.64 26.23
N LEU A 23 -44.91 -16.38 25.25
CA LEU A 23 -44.74 -15.30 24.29
C LEU A 23 -44.82 -13.96 25.06
N LEU A 24 -43.67 -13.44 25.45
CA LEU A 24 -43.53 -12.01 25.79
C LEU A 24 -43.51 -11.24 24.46
N THR A 25 -44.68 -10.82 24.00
CA THR A 25 -44.83 -9.79 22.99
C THR A 25 -44.38 -8.46 23.60
N LYS A 26 -43.05 -8.18 23.52
CA LYS A 26 -42.57 -6.83 23.62
C LYS A 26 -43.05 -6.10 22.37
N SER A 27 -44.01 -5.19 22.56
CA SER A 27 -44.33 -4.20 21.55
C SER A 27 -43.08 -3.38 21.28
N PHE A 28 -42.41 -3.66 20.13
CA PHE A 28 -41.43 -2.73 19.60
C PHE A 28 -42.20 -1.47 19.24
N SER A 29 -41.97 -0.39 19.99
CA SER A 29 -42.32 0.97 19.59
C SER A 29 -41.58 1.20 18.28
N SER A 30 -42.30 1.21 17.17
CA SER A 30 -41.81 1.60 15.86
C SER A 30 -41.73 3.13 15.80
N THR A 31 -40.75 3.69 16.52
CA THR A 31 -40.24 5.00 16.12
C THR A 31 -39.54 4.80 14.80
N PRO A 32 -39.93 5.45 13.70
CA PRO A 32 -39.22 5.35 12.44
C PRO A 32 -37.81 5.88 12.70
N TYR A 33 -36.80 5.00 12.60
CA TYR A 33 -35.43 5.43 12.61
C TYR A 33 -35.25 6.32 11.39
N TYR A 34 -35.04 7.61 11.63
CA TYR A 34 -34.82 8.57 10.55
C TYR A 34 -33.42 8.36 10.00
N LYS A 35 -33.32 7.92 8.75
CA LYS A 35 -32.06 7.82 8.06
C LYS A 35 -31.58 9.23 7.70
N LEU A 36 -30.34 9.56 8.05
CA LEU A 36 -29.71 10.83 7.74
C LEU A 36 -28.98 10.74 6.41
N THR A 37 -29.24 11.65 5.50
CA THR A 37 -28.49 11.75 4.25
C THR A 37 -27.21 12.53 4.45
N THR A 38 -26.21 12.29 3.57
CA THR A 38 -24.97 13.09 3.56
C THR A 38 -25.32 14.59 3.47
N THR A 39 -26.28 14.97 2.64
CA THR A 39 -26.71 16.37 2.50
C THR A 39 -27.24 16.95 3.81
N GLU A 40 -28.10 16.23 4.52
CA GLU A 40 -28.67 16.69 5.82
C GLU A 40 -27.58 16.82 6.89
N LEU A 41 -26.57 15.95 6.89
CA LEU A 41 -25.42 16.06 7.78
C LEU A 41 -24.65 17.38 7.61
N PHE A 42 -24.52 17.86 6.38
CA PHE A 42 -23.85 19.14 6.09
C PHE A 42 -24.76 20.36 6.31
N GLN A 43 -26.09 20.22 6.23
CA GLN A 43 -27.05 21.30 6.48
C GLN A 43 -27.30 21.53 7.96
N SER A 44 -27.22 20.50 8.79
CA SER A 44 -27.56 20.53 10.23
C SER A 44 -26.49 21.12 11.15
N ASN A 45 -25.73 22.13 10.72
CA ASN A 45 -24.56 22.72 11.37
C ASN A 45 -23.30 21.82 11.29
N LYS A 46 -22.13 22.43 11.01
CA LYS A 46 -20.81 21.78 10.98
C LYS A 46 -20.51 20.87 12.19
N SER A 47 -21.26 21.00 13.28
CA SER A 47 -21.14 20.18 14.49
C SER A 47 -21.66 18.74 14.33
N SER A 48 -22.51 18.42 13.35
CA SER A 48 -23.10 17.08 13.21
C SER A 48 -22.14 16.08 12.58
N LEU A 49 -21.40 16.50 11.55
CA LEU A 49 -20.39 15.65 10.91
C LEU A 49 -19.25 15.29 11.89
N GLY A 50 -18.82 16.24 12.75
CA GLY A 50 -17.79 16.01 13.77
C GLY A 50 -18.18 15.04 14.88
N LYS A 51 -19.50 14.74 15.02
CA LYS A 51 -20.01 13.77 16.00
C LYS A 51 -19.94 12.33 15.50
N ILE A 52 -19.88 12.15 14.18
CA ILE A 52 -19.77 10.82 13.57
C ILE A 52 -18.31 10.41 13.62
N LYS A 53 -18.02 9.40 14.42
CA LYS A 53 -16.68 8.86 14.61
C LYS A 53 -16.69 7.36 14.43
N ILE A 54 -15.59 6.84 13.90
CA ILE A 54 -15.35 5.40 13.81
C ILE A 54 -15.19 4.80 15.20
N ASN A 55 -15.35 3.49 15.31
CA ASN A 55 -15.03 2.77 16.53
C ASN A 55 -13.54 2.38 16.54
N PRO A 56 -12.69 3.01 17.38
CA PRO A 56 -11.25 2.78 17.38
C PRO A 56 -10.85 1.37 17.84
N ASP A 57 -11.63 0.78 18.76
CA ASP A 57 -11.37 -0.59 19.23
C ASP A 57 -11.63 -1.60 18.13
N ARG A 58 -12.76 -1.46 17.42
CA ARG A 58 -13.13 -2.34 16.31
C ARG A 58 -12.17 -2.21 15.12
N LEU A 59 -11.69 -1.01 14.81
CA LEU A 59 -10.65 -0.80 13.81
C LEU A 59 -9.37 -1.53 14.20
N TRP A 60 -8.91 -1.33 15.43
CA TRP A 60 -7.71 -1.95 15.98
C TRP A 60 -7.78 -3.48 15.96
N ASP A 61 -8.88 -4.04 16.44
CA ASP A 61 -9.14 -5.47 16.42
C ASP A 61 -9.18 -6.03 14.98
N THR A 62 -9.72 -5.26 14.02
CA THR A 62 -9.74 -5.65 12.61
C THR A 62 -8.31 -5.77 12.05
N ILE A 63 -7.45 -4.78 12.29
CA ILE A 63 -6.05 -4.78 11.84
C ILE A 63 -5.33 -6.02 12.41
N HIS A 64 -5.38 -6.23 13.72
CA HIS A 64 -4.64 -7.30 14.38
C HIS A 64 -5.21 -8.69 14.13
N SER A 65 -6.54 -8.83 14.03
CA SER A 65 -7.16 -10.14 13.74
C SER A 65 -6.86 -10.65 12.34
N THR A 66 -6.66 -9.75 11.36
CA THR A 66 -6.29 -10.16 9.99
C THR A 66 -4.84 -10.63 9.89
N ALA A 67 -3.99 -10.29 10.85
CA ALA A 67 -2.61 -10.75 10.90
C ALA A 67 -2.47 -12.27 11.16
N LYS A 68 -3.55 -12.96 11.59
CA LYS A 68 -3.57 -14.43 11.71
C LYS A 68 -3.35 -15.14 10.37
N TRP A 69 -3.68 -14.49 9.25
CA TRP A 69 -3.42 -15.00 7.90
C TRP A 69 -2.04 -14.56 7.44
N THR A 70 -1.05 -15.20 7.99
CA THR A 70 0.38 -15.00 7.71
C THR A 70 1.06 -16.34 7.52
N GLU A 71 2.11 -16.38 6.71
CA GLU A 71 2.94 -17.60 6.62
C GLU A 71 3.56 -17.92 7.98
N PRO A 72 3.57 -19.20 8.38
CA PRO A 72 4.22 -19.61 9.62
C PRO A 72 5.71 -19.24 9.58
N LYS A 73 6.15 -18.37 10.46
CA LYS A 73 7.58 -18.06 10.62
C LYS A 73 8.26 -19.13 11.45
N LYS A 74 9.47 -19.52 11.07
CA LYS A 74 10.33 -20.43 11.84
C LYS A 74 10.91 -19.79 13.13
N VAL A 75 10.54 -18.57 13.45
CA VAL A 75 11.06 -17.83 14.60
C VAL A 75 10.00 -17.78 15.68
N SER A 76 10.29 -18.42 16.80
CA SER A 76 9.52 -18.39 18.04
C SER A 76 9.67 -17.05 18.75
N ASN A 77 8.87 -16.06 18.39
CA ASN A 77 8.64 -14.91 19.26
C ASN A 77 7.13 -14.75 19.36
N ASP A 78 6.60 -15.11 20.51
CA ASP A 78 5.18 -15.01 20.85
C ASP A 78 4.70 -13.56 21.07
N ASP A 79 5.56 -12.57 20.88
CA ASP A 79 5.18 -11.17 20.97
C ASP A 79 4.42 -10.75 19.71
N ILE A 80 3.13 -10.59 19.87
CA ILE A 80 2.20 -10.13 18.83
C ILE A 80 2.64 -8.80 18.21
N ASN A 81 3.38 -7.97 18.95
CA ASN A 81 3.83 -6.64 18.51
C ASN A 81 5.03 -6.71 17.55
N THR A 82 5.78 -7.82 17.54
CA THR A 82 6.95 -8.01 16.70
C THR A 82 6.82 -9.11 15.67
N ALA A 83 5.69 -9.80 15.64
CA ALA A 83 5.49 -10.95 14.74
C ALA A 83 5.41 -10.56 13.25
N GLY A 84 5.13 -9.30 12.92
CA GLY A 84 5.00 -8.82 11.55
C GLY A 84 3.89 -9.52 10.75
N LEU A 85 3.96 -9.41 9.42
CA LEU A 85 3.06 -10.05 8.48
C LEU A 85 3.83 -10.56 7.26
N THR A 86 3.56 -11.79 6.85
CA THR A 86 4.02 -12.37 5.59
C THR A 86 2.82 -12.93 4.84
N ARG A 87 2.24 -12.13 3.96
CA ARG A 87 1.07 -12.46 3.16
C ARG A 87 1.31 -12.06 1.71
N LEU A 88 2.09 -12.88 1.03
CA LEU A 88 2.40 -12.61 -0.38
C LEU A 88 1.13 -12.73 -1.23
N THR A 89 1.00 -11.82 -2.18
CA THR A 89 -0.18 -11.80 -3.07
C THR A 89 -0.46 -13.17 -3.69
N LEU A 90 -1.73 -13.52 -3.82
CA LEU A 90 -2.24 -14.78 -4.38
C LEU A 90 -1.71 -16.04 -3.67
N SER A 91 -1.18 -15.91 -2.46
CA SER A 91 -0.88 -17.07 -1.59
C SER A 91 -2.17 -17.63 -0.96
N ASN A 92 -2.05 -18.70 -0.20
CA ASN A 92 -3.20 -19.23 0.56
C ASN A 92 -3.61 -18.27 1.68
N GLU A 93 -2.66 -17.58 2.29
CA GLU A 93 -2.87 -16.59 3.33
C GLU A 93 -3.59 -15.35 2.75
N ASP A 94 -3.20 -14.91 1.54
CA ASP A 94 -3.88 -13.84 0.83
C ASP A 94 -5.31 -14.26 0.43
N LYS A 95 -5.50 -15.52 -0.01
CA LYS A 95 -6.85 -16.06 -0.26
C LYS A 95 -7.75 -15.92 0.96
N LEU A 96 -7.27 -16.34 2.14
CA LEU A 96 -8.05 -16.25 3.38
C LEU A 96 -8.40 -14.80 3.75
N ALA A 97 -7.48 -13.87 3.54
CA ALA A 97 -7.74 -12.44 3.76
C ALA A 97 -8.76 -11.87 2.74
N ARG A 98 -8.69 -12.29 1.48
CA ARG A 98 -9.67 -11.96 0.44
C ARG A 98 -11.05 -12.52 0.74
N ASP A 99 -11.14 -13.79 1.14
CA ASP A 99 -12.40 -14.43 1.53
C ASP A 99 -13.05 -13.66 2.71
N TRP A 100 -12.27 -13.31 3.73
CA TRP A 100 -12.72 -12.48 4.83
C TRP A 100 -13.21 -11.10 4.39
N PHE A 101 -12.50 -10.43 3.48
CA PHE A 101 -12.91 -9.13 2.96
C PHE A 101 -14.26 -9.23 2.24
N VAL A 102 -14.43 -10.24 1.38
CA VAL A 102 -15.69 -10.48 0.65
C VAL A 102 -16.83 -10.77 1.61
N GLU A 103 -16.65 -11.67 2.58
CA GLU A 103 -17.68 -12.05 3.56
C GLU A 103 -18.06 -10.85 4.43
N THR A 104 -17.07 -10.11 4.93
CA THR A 104 -17.29 -8.95 5.80
C THR A 104 -18.06 -7.86 5.06
N THR A 105 -17.64 -7.50 3.86
CA THR A 105 -18.28 -6.41 3.11
C THR A 105 -19.68 -6.79 2.62
N LYS A 106 -19.92 -8.05 2.22
CA LYS A 106 -21.27 -8.55 1.93
C LYS A 106 -22.18 -8.45 3.16
N SER A 107 -21.68 -8.79 4.35
CA SER A 107 -22.47 -8.68 5.59
C SER A 107 -22.85 -7.23 5.94
N LEU A 108 -22.12 -6.25 5.41
CA LEU A 108 -22.39 -4.83 5.55
C LEU A 108 -23.33 -4.27 4.45
N GLY A 109 -23.87 -5.14 3.59
CA GLY A 109 -24.81 -4.75 2.53
C GLY A 109 -24.13 -4.32 1.23
N CYS A 110 -22.84 -4.65 1.04
CA CYS A 110 -22.14 -4.33 -0.20
C CYS A 110 -22.40 -5.37 -1.30
N GLN A 111 -22.51 -4.90 -2.52
CA GLN A 111 -22.31 -5.71 -3.73
C GLN A 111 -20.80 -5.87 -3.94
N VAL A 112 -20.36 -7.10 -4.24
CA VAL A 112 -18.92 -7.39 -4.40
C VAL A 112 -18.64 -7.85 -5.82
N HIS A 113 -17.73 -7.14 -6.48
CA HIS A 113 -17.24 -7.45 -7.82
C HIS A 113 -15.77 -7.82 -7.77
N VAL A 114 -15.40 -8.88 -8.48
CA VAL A 114 -14.00 -9.29 -8.68
C VAL A 114 -13.67 -9.13 -10.14
N ASP A 115 -12.59 -8.45 -10.45
CA ASP A 115 -12.18 -8.25 -11.84
C ASP A 115 -11.16 -9.31 -12.32
N GLN A 116 -10.81 -9.22 -13.60
CA GLN A 116 -9.94 -10.19 -14.27
C GLN A 116 -8.50 -10.26 -13.72
N ILE A 117 -8.06 -9.26 -12.97
CA ILE A 117 -6.74 -9.28 -12.28
C ILE A 117 -6.90 -9.58 -10.78
N GLY A 118 -8.13 -9.84 -10.32
CA GLY A 118 -8.41 -10.19 -8.94
C GLY A 118 -8.56 -9.01 -7.99
N ASN A 119 -8.69 -7.77 -8.48
CA ASN A 119 -9.11 -6.66 -7.64
C ASN A 119 -10.50 -6.92 -7.11
N ILE A 120 -10.76 -6.55 -5.86
CA ILE A 120 -12.06 -6.78 -5.21
C ILE A 120 -12.68 -5.44 -4.85
N PHE A 121 -13.81 -5.15 -5.46
CA PHE A 121 -14.58 -3.92 -5.24
C PHE A 121 -15.83 -4.26 -4.44
N ALA A 122 -15.94 -3.72 -3.23
CA ALA A 122 -17.13 -3.83 -2.38
C ALA A 122 -17.87 -2.49 -2.41
N ILE A 123 -19.09 -2.46 -2.97
CA ILE A 123 -19.86 -1.25 -3.21
C ILE A 123 -21.12 -1.27 -2.36
N ARG A 124 -21.25 -0.32 -1.45
CA ARG A 124 -22.47 -0.03 -0.70
C ARG A 124 -23.31 0.94 -1.53
N PRO A 125 -24.57 0.61 -1.85
CA PRO A 125 -25.43 1.51 -2.59
C PRO A 125 -25.69 2.81 -1.82
N GLY A 126 -25.83 3.91 -2.55
CA GLY A 126 -26.33 5.18 -2.03
C GLY A 126 -27.82 5.37 -2.32
N LEU A 127 -28.37 6.53 -1.99
CA LEU A 127 -29.78 6.88 -2.25
C LEU A 127 -30.17 6.83 -3.72
N ARG A 128 -29.22 7.16 -4.61
CA ARG A 128 -29.42 7.25 -6.05
C ARG A 128 -28.77 6.09 -6.82
N GLY A 129 -28.39 5.02 -6.13
CA GLY A 129 -27.42 4.07 -6.62
C GLY A 129 -27.88 2.63 -6.84
N GLU A 130 -29.10 2.39 -7.30
CA GLU A 130 -29.43 1.07 -7.91
C GLU A 130 -28.97 0.95 -9.37
N ASN A 131 -28.44 2.03 -9.95
CA ASN A 131 -27.92 2.02 -11.31
C ASN A 131 -26.49 1.50 -11.29
N GLU A 132 -26.25 0.31 -11.85
CA GLU A 132 -24.93 -0.33 -11.97
C GLU A 132 -23.90 0.51 -12.73
N ASP A 133 -24.35 1.53 -13.47
CA ASP A 133 -23.50 2.47 -14.21
C ASP A 133 -22.92 3.62 -13.36
N MET A 134 -23.36 3.79 -12.11
CA MET A 134 -22.86 4.85 -11.26
C MET A 134 -21.45 4.58 -10.73
N SER A 135 -20.58 5.56 -10.88
CA SER A 135 -19.23 5.50 -10.29
C SER A 135 -19.27 5.75 -8.79
N ALA A 136 -18.66 4.84 -8.01
CA ALA A 136 -18.61 4.97 -6.55
C ALA A 136 -17.43 5.83 -6.07
N THR A 137 -17.57 6.43 -4.86
CA THR A 137 -16.43 6.96 -4.13
C THR A 137 -15.80 5.85 -3.30
N PHE A 138 -14.53 5.52 -3.54
CA PHE A 138 -13.85 4.41 -2.87
C PHE A 138 -12.85 4.87 -1.83
N ALA A 139 -12.83 4.17 -0.69
CA ALA A 139 -11.63 3.96 0.10
C ALA A 139 -10.90 2.75 -0.49
N GLY A 140 -9.57 2.78 -0.60
CA GLY A 140 -8.85 1.66 -1.21
C GLY A 140 -7.43 1.53 -0.69
N SER A 141 -6.91 0.31 -0.72
CA SER A 141 -5.52 -0.07 -0.46
C SER A 141 -5.33 -1.55 -0.82
N HIS A 142 -4.40 -2.24 -0.17
CA HIS A 142 -4.09 -3.65 -0.45
C HIS A 142 -4.06 -4.51 0.83
N LEU A 143 -4.12 -5.83 0.63
CA LEU A 143 -4.00 -6.82 1.71
C LEU A 143 -2.71 -7.64 1.60
N ASP A 144 -2.03 -7.65 0.46
CA ASP A 144 -0.73 -8.31 0.33
C ASP A 144 0.36 -7.52 1.08
N SER A 145 1.45 -8.19 1.40
CA SER A 145 2.57 -7.62 2.16
C SER A 145 3.92 -8.05 1.61
N GLN A 146 4.98 -7.39 2.06
CA GLN A 146 6.36 -7.82 1.87
C GLN A 146 6.64 -9.18 2.56
N PRO A 147 7.69 -9.92 2.16
CA PRO A 147 8.07 -11.21 2.79
C PRO A 147 8.39 -11.13 4.28
N SER A 148 8.73 -9.94 4.76
CA SER A 148 8.95 -9.62 6.17
C SER A 148 8.32 -8.26 6.47
N GLY A 149 7.02 -8.12 6.17
CA GLY A 149 6.28 -6.88 6.33
C GLY A 149 5.77 -6.64 7.74
N GLY A 150 5.17 -5.47 7.92
CA GLY A 150 4.41 -5.08 9.10
C GLY A 150 2.94 -5.46 8.99
N ARG A 151 2.15 -4.94 9.92
CA ARG A 151 0.70 -5.24 10.01
C ARG A 151 -0.18 -4.10 9.54
N PHE A 152 0.41 -2.93 9.28
CA PHE A 152 -0.33 -1.70 9.00
C PHE A 152 -0.26 -1.32 7.53
N ASP A 153 0.84 -1.64 6.86
CA ASP A 153 1.07 -1.38 5.46
C ASP A 153 -0.03 -1.99 4.59
N GLY A 154 -0.77 -1.15 3.86
CA GLY A 154 -1.97 -1.50 3.09
C GLY A 154 -3.18 -1.90 3.94
N VAL A 155 -2.97 -2.77 4.93
CA VAL A 155 -4.02 -3.32 5.80
C VAL A 155 -4.78 -2.23 6.55
N LEU A 156 -4.11 -1.16 6.98
CA LEU A 156 -4.75 -0.03 7.65
C LEU A 156 -5.81 0.62 6.75
N GLY A 157 -5.51 0.84 5.47
CA GLY A 157 -6.44 1.44 4.50
C GLY A 157 -7.69 0.58 4.29
N ILE A 158 -7.50 -0.74 4.15
CA ILE A 158 -8.61 -1.69 4.01
C ILE A 158 -9.45 -1.76 5.29
N ALA A 159 -8.81 -1.88 6.46
CA ALA A 159 -9.52 -1.93 7.75
C ALA A 159 -10.31 -0.64 8.02
N ALA A 160 -9.73 0.52 7.71
CA ALA A 160 -10.39 1.81 7.85
C ALA A 160 -11.56 1.98 6.87
N GLY A 161 -11.42 1.49 5.63
CA GLY A 161 -12.53 1.47 4.67
C GLY A 161 -13.70 0.60 5.15
N ILE A 162 -13.42 -0.59 5.69
CA ILE A 162 -14.45 -1.45 6.30
C ILE A 162 -15.08 -0.77 7.52
N GLU A 163 -14.27 -0.13 8.37
CA GLU A 163 -14.76 0.57 9.54
C GLU A 163 -15.61 1.81 9.18
N MET A 164 -15.28 2.49 8.08
CA MET A 164 -16.13 3.52 7.49
C MET A 164 -17.51 2.96 7.13
N LEU A 165 -17.59 1.83 6.41
CA LEU A 165 -18.87 1.20 6.06
C LEU A 165 -19.68 0.81 7.30
N ARG A 166 -19.04 0.25 8.32
CA ARG A 166 -19.66 -0.08 9.60
C ARG A 166 -20.22 1.16 10.28
N THR A 167 -19.45 2.24 10.31
CA THR A 167 -19.85 3.51 10.94
C THR A 167 -21.04 4.15 10.23
N LEU A 168 -21.09 4.09 8.90
CA LEU A 168 -22.25 4.53 8.13
C LEU A 168 -23.52 3.72 8.50
N ASN A 169 -23.39 2.40 8.62
CA ASN A 169 -24.49 1.53 9.00
C ASN A 169 -24.95 1.76 10.45
N ASP A 170 -24.01 1.84 11.39
CA ASP A 170 -24.28 2.06 12.82
C ASP A 170 -25.02 3.38 13.08
N ASN A 171 -24.76 4.41 12.27
CA ASN A 171 -25.36 5.73 12.39
C ASN A 171 -26.52 5.97 11.41
N TRP A 172 -26.96 4.94 10.68
CA TRP A 172 -28.07 5.03 9.70
C TRP A 172 -27.86 6.13 8.66
N ILE A 173 -26.60 6.32 8.21
CA ILE A 173 -26.24 7.32 7.22
C ILE A 173 -26.41 6.73 5.82
N GLU A 174 -27.19 7.41 4.98
CA GLU A 174 -27.27 7.14 3.54
C GLU A 174 -26.44 8.16 2.77
N THR A 175 -25.51 7.67 1.98
CA THR A 175 -24.74 8.50 1.06
C THR A 175 -25.58 8.85 -0.17
N GLU A 176 -25.32 9.97 -0.80
CA GLU A 176 -26.05 10.40 -2.00
C GLU A 176 -25.78 9.45 -3.18
N GLY A 177 -24.51 9.18 -3.42
CA GLY A 177 -24.05 8.17 -4.38
C GLY A 177 -23.50 6.91 -3.71
N PRO A 178 -23.12 5.90 -4.49
CA PRO A 178 -22.50 4.70 -3.96
C PRO A 178 -21.12 5.01 -3.36
N VAL A 179 -20.79 4.32 -2.25
CA VAL A 179 -19.46 4.35 -1.62
C VAL A 179 -18.93 2.93 -1.47
N GLY A 180 -17.62 2.76 -1.48
CA GLY A 180 -17.07 1.41 -1.44
C GLY A 180 -15.68 1.31 -0.84
N VAL A 181 -15.21 0.06 -0.80
CA VAL A 181 -13.83 -0.28 -0.46
C VAL A 181 -13.26 -1.16 -1.57
N VAL A 182 -12.06 -0.83 -2.03
CA VAL A 182 -11.34 -1.66 -3.02
C VAL A 182 -10.08 -2.24 -2.41
N ASN A 183 -9.89 -3.56 -2.61
CA ASN A 183 -8.65 -4.25 -2.33
C ASN A 183 -7.92 -4.51 -3.65
N TRP A 184 -6.80 -3.84 -3.85
CA TRP A 184 -5.96 -3.97 -5.02
C TRP A 184 -5.09 -5.22 -4.97
N THR A 185 -4.81 -5.83 -6.10
CA THR A 185 -4.01 -7.06 -6.22
C THR A 185 -2.55 -6.75 -6.49
N ASN A 186 -1.64 -7.31 -5.69
CA ASN A 186 -0.19 -7.24 -5.88
C ASN A 186 0.33 -5.79 -5.94
N GLU A 187 -0.05 -5.00 -4.92
CA GLU A 187 0.49 -3.63 -4.79
C GLU A 187 1.99 -3.67 -4.56
N GLU A 188 2.45 -4.51 -3.65
CA GLU A 188 3.82 -4.63 -3.17
C GLU A 188 4.82 -5.12 -4.22
N GLY A 189 4.36 -5.88 -5.22
CA GLY A 189 5.25 -6.46 -6.23
C GLY A 189 6.21 -7.53 -5.71
N ALA A 190 6.05 -7.95 -4.46
CA ALA A 190 7.02 -8.81 -3.78
C ALA A 190 7.08 -10.24 -4.32
N ARG A 191 5.93 -10.81 -4.68
CA ARG A 191 5.86 -12.14 -5.29
C ARG A 191 5.93 -12.08 -6.81
N TYR A 192 5.25 -11.13 -7.42
CA TYR A 192 5.27 -10.86 -8.85
C TYR A 192 5.87 -9.47 -9.04
N PRO A 193 7.05 -9.33 -9.67
CA PRO A 193 7.88 -8.12 -9.60
C PRO A 193 7.36 -6.96 -10.45
N ILE A 194 6.08 -6.64 -10.29
CA ILE A 194 5.39 -5.46 -10.83
C ILE A 194 4.54 -4.90 -9.70
N SER A 195 4.99 -3.83 -9.04
CA SER A 195 4.20 -3.15 -8.00
C SER A 195 3.00 -2.42 -8.57
N MET A 196 1.98 -2.18 -7.73
CA MET A 196 0.71 -1.56 -8.12
C MET A 196 0.06 -2.29 -9.32
N MET A 197 0.21 -3.63 -9.40
CA MET A 197 -0.22 -4.40 -10.57
C MET A 197 -1.73 -4.28 -10.79
N GLY A 198 -2.52 -4.47 -9.75
CA GLY A 198 -3.98 -4.48 -9.84
C GLY A 198 -4.56 -3.14 -10.31
N SER A 199 -4.15 -2.06 -9.67
CA SER A 199 -4.55 -0.70 -10.05
C SER A 199 -3.93 -0.27 -11.39
N GLY A 200 -2.72 -0.75 -11.68
CA GLY A 200 -2.04 -0.51 -12.95
C GLY A 200 -2.77 -1.13 -14.14
N VAL A 201 -3.32 -2.34 -13.99
CA VAL A 201 -4.16 -2.96 -15.03
C VAL A 201 -5.49 -2.23 -15.13
N TRP A 202 -6.15 -1.94 -14.00
CA TRP A 202 -7.41 -1.20 -13.99
C TRP A 202 -7.29 0.15 -14.69
N SER A 203 -6.19 0.88 -14.46
CA SER A 203 -5.96 2.19 -15.09
C SER A 203 -5.48 2.12 -16.54
N GLY A 204 -5.14 0.94 -17.05
CA GLY A 204 -4.58 0.77 -18.41
C GLY A 204 -3.08 1.07 -18.51
N ARG A 205 -2.40 1.32 -17.38
CA ARG A 205 -0.95 1.52 -17.31
C ARG A 205 -0.18 0.22 -17.59
N ILE A 206 -0.76 -0.91 -17.21
CA ILE A 206 -0.22 -2.25 -17.40
C ILE A 206 -1.23 -3.05 -18.23
N SER A 207 -0.77 -3.77 -19.25
CA SER A 207 -1.66 -4.64 -20.00
C SER A 207 -2.06 -5.86 -19.15
N LEU A 208 -3.31 -6.32 -19.31
CA LEU A 208 -3.81 -7.49 -18.59
C LEU A 208 -2.99 -8.76 -18.92
N ASP A 209 -2.60 -8.91 -20.18
CA ASP A 209 -1.83 -10.07 -20.65
C ASP A 209 -0.41 -10.08 -20.04
N ASP A 210 0.26 -8.92 -19.95
CA ASP A 210 1.57 -8.81 -19.29
C ASP A 210 1.45 -9.14 -17.80
N ALA A 211 0.44 -8.60 -17.12
CA ALA A 211 0.18 -8.91 -15.73
C ALA A 211 -0.09 -10.41 -15.51
N TRP A 212 -0.95 -11.02 -16.33
CA TRP A 212 -1.28 -12.45 -16.24
C TRP A 212 -0.09 -13.38 -16.47
N SER A 213 0.82 -12.99 -17.38
CA SER A 213 2.03 -13.76 -17.75
C SER A 213 3.19 -13.54 -16.79
N THR A 214 3.10 -12.59 -15.87
CA THR A 214 4.16 -12.30 -14.90
C THR A 214 4.45 -13.52 -14.04
N LYS A 215 5.73 -13.88 -13.95
CA LYS A 215 6.23 -15.04 -13.19
C LYS A 215 6.61 -14.64 -11.78
N SER A 216 6.34 -15.55 -10.84
CA SER A 216 6.74 -15.37 -9.45
C SER A 216 8.26 -15.48 -9.26
N VAL A 217 8.77 -14.69 -8.29
CA VAL A 217 10.22 -14.63 -7.96
C VAL A 217 10.53 -15.16 -6.54
N SER A 218 9.56 -15.85 -5.90
CA SER A 218 9.72 -16.34 -4.51
C SER A 218 10.81 -17.42 -4.43
N PRO A 219 11.92 -17.20 -3.70
CA PRO A 219 12.99 -18.18 -3.55
C PRO A 219 12.48 -19.50 -2.96
N GLY A 220 12.97 -20.63 -3.51
CA GLY A 220 12.67 -21.97 -3.00
C GLY A 220 11.24 -22.47 -3.28
N ARG A 221 10.46 -21.75 -4.09
CA ARG A 221 9.11 -22.15 -4.51
C ARG A 221 9.03 -22.39 -6.01
N PRO A 222 8.10 -23.23 -6.48
CA PRO A 222 7.83 -23.36 -7.90
C PRO A 222 7.46 -22.00 -8.51
N VAL A 223 7.95 -21.74 -9.73
CA VAL A 223 7.57 -20.55 -10.48
C VAL A 223 6.13 -20.70 -10.98
N THR A 224 5.28 -19.74 -10.66
CA THR A 224 3.87 -19.69 -11.10
C THR A 224 3.59 -18.38 -11.81
N MET A 225 2.56 -18.34 -12.64
CA MET A 225 2.06 -17.12 -13.27
C MET A 225 0.88 -16.55 -12.49
N VAL A 226 0.67 -15.25 -12.57
CA VAL A 226 -0.44 -14.54 -11.91
C VAL A 226 -1.78 -15.18 -12.28
N LYS A 227 -2.05 -15.41 -13.58
CA LYS A 227 -3.32 -16.00 -14.03
C LYS A 227 -3.58 -17.37 -13.42
N GLN A 228 -2.56 -18.23 -13.39
CA GLN A 228 -2.66 -19.57 -12.80
C GLN A 228 -3.01 -19.54 -11.32
N GLU A 229 -2.42 -18.60 -10.58
CA GLU A 229 -2.69 -18.46 -9.15
C GLU A 229 -4.07 -17.84 -8.90
N LEU A 230 -4.52 -16.88 -9.71
CA LEU A 230 -5.89 -16.35 -9.66
C LEU A 230 -6.92 -17.46 -9.88
N GLU A 231 -6.71 -18.34 -10.87
CA GLU A 231 -7.54 -19.52 -11.12
C GLU A 231 -7.49 -20.47 -9.91
N ARG A 232 -6.29 -20.78 -9.39
CA ARG A 232 -6.10 -21.71 -8.26
C ARG A 232 -6.84 -21.26 -7.00
N ILE A 233 -6.77 -19.97 -6.67
CA ILE A 233 -7.43 -19.45 -5.46
C ILE A 233 -8.89 -19.03 -5.69
N GLY A 234 -9.38 -19.08 -6.93
CA GLY A 234 -10.77 -18.74 -7.29
C GLY A 234 -11.06 -17.24 -7.37
N TYR A 235 -10.04 -16.42 -7.65
CA TYR A 235 -10.15 -14.95 -7.76
C TYR A 235 -9.88 -14.41 -9.17
N LEU A 236 -9.88 -15.26 -10.20
CA LEU A 236 -9.98 -14.80 -11.58
C LEU A 236 -11.44 -14.38 -11.83
N GLY A 237 -11.72 -13.09 -11.68
CA GLY A 237 -13.07 -12.56 -11.77
C GLY A 237 -13.56 -12.38 -13.21
N ALA A 238 -14.87 -12.15 -13.37
CA ALA A 238 -15.50 -11.96 -14.64
C ALA A 238 -15.57 -10.49 -15.09
N SER A 239 -15.52 -9.53 -14.14
CA SER A 239 -15.59 -8.11 -14.48
C SER A 239 -14.32 -7.68 -15.23
N PRO A 240 -14.43 -6.87 -16.30
CA PRO A 240 -13.24 -6.34 -16.96
C PRO A 240 -12.34 -5.55 -15.98
N ALA A 241 -11.04 -5.83 -15.98
CA ALA A 241 -10.06 -5.06 -15.23
C ALA A 241 -9.71 -3.78 -15.98
N SER A 242 -10.64 -2.81 -16.00
CA SER A 242 -10.51 -1.60 -16.81
C SER A 242 -11.37 -0.46 -16.24
N TYR A 243 -10.81 0.76 -16.18
CA TYR A 243 -11.47 1.95 -15.66
C TYR A 243 -12.74 2.34 -16.42
N ASN A 244 -12.85 1.99 -17.71
CA ASN A 244 -13.98 2.38 -18.59
C ASN A 244 -14.90 1.22 -18.97
N LYS A 245 -14.52 -0.04 -18.72
CA LYS A 245 -15.31 -1.22 -19.05
C LYS A 245 -15.66 -2.07 -17.83
N GLY A 246 -14.97 -1.87 -16.71
CA GLY A 246 -15.17 -2.54 -15.45
C GLY A 246 -15.82 -1.65 -14.41
N VAL A 247 -15.50 -1.89 -13.14
CA VAL A 247 -16.00 -1.07 -12.03
C VAL A 247 -15.46 0.36 -12.16
N ARG A 248 -16.39 1.32 -12.20
CA ARG A 248 -16.07 2.75 -12.32
C ARG A 248 -15.80 3.36 -10.95
N ILE A 249 -14.72 4.10 -10.85
CA ILE A 249 -14.36 4.86 -9.65
C ILE A 249 -14.60 6.34 -9.92
N GLY A 250 -15.43 6.96 -9.09
CA GLY A 250 -15.74 8.39 -9.19
C GLY A 250 -14.81 9.27 -8.38
N ALA A 251 -14.26 8.73 -7.28
CA ALA A 251 -13.16 9.31 -6.51
C ALA A 251 -12.50 8.21 -5.67
N HIS A 252 -11.23 8.38 -5.33
CA HIS A 252 -10.45 7.41 -4.55
C HIS A 252 -9.70 8.10 -3.40
N PHE A 253 -9.79 7.51 -2.22
CA PHE A 253 -9.04 7.93 -1.03
C PHE A 253 -8.28 6.74 -0.46
N GLU A 254 -7.02 6.94 -0.10
CA GLU A 254 -6.20 5.91 0.52
C GLU A 254 -5.64 6.40 1.85
N LEU A 255 -6.02 5.71 2.94
CA LEU A 255 -5.38 5.89 4.23
C LEU A 255 -4.19 4.94 4.31
N HIS A 256 -3.02 5.47 4.64
CA HIS A 256 -1.80 4.69 4.71
C HIS A 256 -0.90 5.18 5.86
N ILE A 257 0.02 4.35 6.29
CA ILE A 257 1.12 4.78 7.16
C ILE A 257 2.13 5.60 6.34
N GLU A 258 2.84 6.54 6.99
CA GLU A 258 3.83 7.38 6.28
C GLU A 258 5.00 6.57 5.70
N GLN A 259 5.33 5.44 6.29
CA GLN A 259 6.54 4.65 5.99
C GLN A 259 7.83 5.46 6.16
N GLY A 260 7.77 6.52 6.90
CA GLY A 260 8.85 7.47 7.14
C GLY A 260 8.68 8.21 8.47
N PRO A 261 9.70 8.93 8.94
CA PRO A 261 9.72 9.49 10.28
C PRO A 261 9.27 10.96 10.36
N LYS A 262 8.74 11.57 9.30
CA LYS A 262 8.51 13.02 9.24
C LYS A 262 7.39 13.46 10.18
N LEU A 263 6.23 12.76 10.13
CA LEU A 263 5.08 13.06 10.98
C LEU A 263 5.42 12.87 12.45
N GLU A 264 6.03 11.73 12.79
CA GLU A 264 6.45 11.44 14.16
C GLU A 264 7.43 12.51 14.68
N LYS A 265 8.51 12.79 13.95
CA LYS A 265 9.52 13.78 14.35
C LYS A 265 8.99 15.20 14.44
N SER A 266 7.96 15.56 13.66
CA SER A 266 7.34 16.87 13.70
C SER A 266 6.15 16.95 14.66
N GLY A 267 5.76 15.83 15.32
CA GLY A 267 4.58 15.76 16.19
C GLY A 267 3.27 15.93 15.45
N GLN A 268 3.26 15.78 14.13
CA GLN A 268 2.06 15.89 13.29
C GLN A 268 1.28 14.58 13.29
N LYS A 269 -0.04 14.66 13.30
CA LYS A 269 -0.94 13.50 13.36
C LYS A 269 -1.46 13.05 11.99
N VAL A 270 -1.49 13.97 11.03
CA VAL A 270 -2.02 13.72 9.69
C VAL A 270 -1.11 14.31 8.63
N GLY A 271 -0.73 13.49 7.66
CA GLY A 271 -0.12 13.91 6.40
C GLY A 271 -1.17 14.02 5.31
N VAL A 272 -1.37 15.24 4.79
CA VAL A 272 -2.17 15.46 3.59
C VAL A 272 -1.28 15.26 2.39
N VAL A 273 -1.45 14.14 1.69
CA VAL A 273 -0.53 13.76 0.60
C VAL A 273 -0.94 14.44 -0.69
N GLU A 274 -0.05 15.28 -1.21
CA GLU A 274 -0.27 16.05 -2.45
C GLU A 274 0.10 15.30 -3.72
N GLY A 275 0.78 14.16 -3.57
CA GLY A 275 1.27 13.38 -4.70
C GLY A 275 2.39 12.42 -4.32
N VAL A 276 3.00 11.83 -5.34
CA VAL A 276 4.10 10.87 -5.21
C VAL A 276 5.31 11.37 -5.98
N GLN A 277 6.50 11.21 -5.41
CA GLN A 277 7.75 11.66 -6.04
C GLN A 277 8.09 10.85 -7.31
N ALA A 278 8.85 11.50 -8.20
CA ALA A 278 9.44 10.85 -9.36
C ALA A 278 10.55 9.89 -8.92
N TYR A 279 10.69 8.76 -9.61
CA TYR A 279 11.81 7.86 -9.37
C TYR A 279 12.26 7.12 -10.63
N LYS A 280 13.52 6.71 -10.62
CA LYS A 280 14.12 5.87 -11.67
C LYS A 280 14.98 4.79 -11.03
N TRP A 281 14.91 3.62 -11.62
CA TRP A 281 15.79 2.49 -11.28
C TRP A 281 16.78 2.23 -12.38
N PHE A 282 17.99 1.90 -11.97
CA PHE A 282 19.06 1.58 -12.88
C PHE A 282 19.78 0.32 -12.44
N THR A 283 20.28 -0.44 -13.40
CA THR A 283 21.37 -1.40 -13.22
C THR A 283 22.68 -0.73 -13.59
N VAL A 284 23.62 -0.73 -12.67
CA VAL A 284 24.98 -0.21 -12.86
C VAL A 284 25.93 -1.39 -12.93
N THR A 285 26.69 -1.49 -14.02
CA THR A 285 27.72 -2.51 -14.22
C THR A 285 29.09 -1.85 -14.27
N VAL A 286 29.97 -2.26 -13.38
CA VAL A 286 31.37 -1.89 -13.39
C VAL A 286 32.19 -3.08 -13.88
N THR A 287 32.90 -2.90 -14.98
CA THR A 287 33.79 -3.93 -15.56
C THR A 287 35.25 -3.58 -15.24
N GLY A 288 36.01 -4.55 -14.83
CA GLY A 288 37.44 -4.45 -14.57
C GLY A 288 38.18 -5.72 -15.06
N ARG A 289 39.25 -6.09 -14.40
CA ARG A 289 40.05 -7.29 -14.75
C ARG A 289 40.40 -8.10 -13.49
N GLU A 290 40.05 -9.36 -13.51
CA GLU A 290 40.42 -10.30 -12.47
C GLU A 290 41.95 -10.42 -12.40
N ALA A 291 42.51 -10.40 -11.18
CA ALA A 291 43.92 -10.60 -10.93
C ALA A 291 44.14 -11.06 -9.47
N HIS A 292 45.31 -11.64 -9.22
CA HIS A 292 45.67 -12.09 -7.87
C HIS A 292 45.90 -10.91 -6.93
N ALA A 293 45.21 -10.88 -5.78
CA ALA A 293 45.24 -9.77 -4.86
C ALA A 293 46.61 -9.47 -4.25
N GLY A 294 47.45 -10.47 -4.05
CA GLY A 294 48.78 -10.33 -3.43
C GLY A 294 49.91 -10.06 -4.41
N THR A 295 49.79 -10.43 -5.70
CA THR A 295 50.86 -10.28 -6.69
C THR A 295 50.66 -9.16 -7.68
N THR A 296 49.49 -8.51 -7.69
CA THR A 296 49.18 -7.36 -8.53
C THR A 296 49.28 -6.09 -7.71
N ASP A 297 50.28 -5.26 -7.96
CA ASP A 297 50.45 -3.99 -7.30
C ASP A 297 49.29 -2.99 -7.64
N MET A 298 49.16 -1.93 -6.83
CA MET A 298 48.02 -0.99 -6.95
C MET A 298 47.96 -0.27 -8.30
N ALA A 299 49.10 -0.03 -8.95
CA ALA A 299 49.19 0.69 -10.23
C ALA A 299 48.72 -0.15 -11.42
N ASN A 300 48.75 -1.49 -11.28
CA ASN A 300 48.36 -2.43 -12.32
C ASN A 300 47.01 -3.07 -12.15
N ARG A 301 46.21 -2.59 -11.18
CA ARG A 301 44.84 -3.08 -10.89
C ARG A 301 43.81 -2.42 -11.78
N PHE A 302 42.84 -3.23 -12.21
CA PHE A 302 41.59 -2.84 -12.84
C PHE A 302 40.46 -3.29 -11.90
N ASP A 303 40.37 -2.65 -10.75
CA ASP A 303 39.56 -3.11 -9.64
C ASP A 303 38.14 -2.60 -9.77
N ALA A 304 37.25 -3.47 -10.27
CA ALA A 304 35.83 -3.14 -10.41
C ALA A 304 35.16 -2.83 -9.07
N MET A 305 35.60 -3.46 -7.98
CA MET A 305 35.01 -3.23 -6.64
C MET A 305 35.39 -1.85 -6.11
N HIS A 306 36.64 -1.44 -6.28
CA HIS A 306 37.08 -0.10 -5.86
C HIS A 306 36.31 1.00 -6.64
N THR A 307 36.23 0.87 -7.96
CA THR A 307 35.49 1.83 -8.80
C THR A 307 34.00 1.84 -8.49
N ALA A 308 33.39 0.69 -8.18
CA ALA A 308 32.00 0.64 -7.70
C ALA A 308 31.82 1.37 -6.38
N ALA A 309 32.77 1.26 -5.44
CA ALA A 309 32.71 2.00 -4.16
C ALA A 309 32.83 3.51 -4.39
N GLU A 310 33.73 3.98 -5.25
CA GLU A 310 33.83 5.40 -5.63
C GLU A 310 32.53 5.89 -6.26
N PHE A 311 32.00 5.13 -7.21
CA PHE A 311 30.71 5.44 -7.83
C PHE A 311 29.59 5.61 -6.81
N MET A 312 29.45 4.69 -5.85
CA MET A 312 28.41 4.76 -4.82
C MET A 312 28.53 6.01 -3.93
N VAL A 313 29.76 6.35 -3.52
CA VAL A 313 30.00 7.55 -2.69
C VAL A 313 29.63 8.82 -3.44
N GLU A 314 30.06 8.93 -4.70
CA GLU A 314 29.82 10.13 -5.51
C GLU A 314 28.38 10.24 -5.99
N ALA A 315 27.75 9.11 -6.35
CA ALA A 315 26.32 9.09 -6.69
C ALA A 315 25.44 9.57 -5.50
N ARG A 316 25.80 9.19 -4.27
CA ARG A 316 25.11 9.72 -3.07
C ARG A 316 25.26 11.23 -2.93
N ALA A 317 26.41 11.81 -3.29
CA ALA A 317 26.64 13.25 -3.24
C ALA A 317 25.77 14.05 -4.25
N ILE A 318 25.27 13.39 -5.30
CA ILE A 318 24.39 14.00 -6.32
C ILE A 318 23.09 14.52 -5.70
N THR A 319 22.59 13.90 -4.61
CA THR A 319 21.33 14.30 -3.96
C THR A 319 21.32 15.75 -3.51
N GLY A 320 22.50 16.36 -3.28
CA GLY A 320 22.61 17.70 -2.70
C GLY A 320 22.07 17.79 -1.27
N ALA A 321 21.78 16.65 -0.63
CA ALA A 321 21.29 16.62 0.72
C ALA A 321 22.40 17.05 1.70
N GLN A 322 22.17 18.19 2.36
CA GLN A 322 22.97 18.59 3.54
C GLN A 322 22.46 17.79 4.76
N PRO A 323 23.33 17.44 5.72
CA PRO A 323 22.88 16.86 6.96
C PRO A 323 21.88 17.81 7.64
N GLY A 324 20.61 17.35 7.82
CA GLY A 324 19.53 18.14 8.42
C GLY A 324 18.72 19.05 7.51
N GLY A 325 18.97 19.08 6.19
CA GLY A 325 18.25 19.93 5.24
C GLY A 325 17.26 19.17 4.34
N GLY A 326 16.03 19.64 4.28
CA GLY A 326 15.02 19.15 3.35
C GLY A 326 15.31 19.56 1.89
N GLY A 327 14.81 18.82 0.93
CA GLY A 327 14.74 19.22 -0.48
C GLY A 327 15.71 18.54 -1.44
N GLY A 328 16.59 17.66 -0.97
CA GLY A 328 17.42 16.81 -1.82
C GLY A 328 16.66 15.57 -2.29
N GLY A 329 17.08 14.99 -3.42
CA GLY A 329 16.60 13.68 -3.84
C GLY A 329 17.15 12.55 -2.94
N LEU A 330 16.75 11.32 -3.25
CA LEU A 330 17.26 10.12 -2.60
C LEU A 330 18.05 9.28 -3.60
N VAL A 331 19.08 8.60 -3.09
CA VAL A 331 19.89 7.62 -3.83
C VAL A 331 20.10 6.40 -2.94
N THR A 332 19.72 5.24 -3.46
CA THR A 332 19.83 3.96 -2.72
C THR A 332 20.43 2.88 -3.61
N PHE A 333 21.39 2.12 -3.06
CA PHE A 333 21.92 0.89 -3.67
C PHE A 333 21.39 -0.31 -2.89
N GLY A 334 20.38 -1.00 -3.46
CA GLY A 334 19.67 -2.09 -2.77
C GLY A 334 20.30 -3.46 -2.95
N ARG A 335 21.06 -3.65 -4.04
CA ARG A 335 21.72 -4.92 -4.38
C ARG A 335 23.12 -4.65 -4.91
N LEU A 336 24.08 -5.50 -4.54
CA LEU A 336 25.42 -5.51 -5.10
C LEU A 336 25.90 -6.96 -5.25
N THR A 337 26.46 -7.29 -6.41
CA THR A 337 27.03 -8.60 -6.70
C THR A 337 28.42 -8.41 -7.33
N ALA A 338 29.41 -9.07 -6.77
CA ALA A 338 30.79 -9.04 -7.27
C ALA A 338 31.19 -10.41 -7.84
N SER A 339 31.92 -10.41 -8.95
CA SER A 339 32.46 -11.62 -9.57
C SER A 339 33.99 -11.51 -9.68
N PRO A 340 34.69 -12.56 -9.37
CA PRO A 340 34.29 -13.94 -9.06
C PRO A 340 33.90 -14.17 -7.59
N GLY A 341 33.97 -13.16 -6.70
CA GLY A 341 33.57 -13.28 -5.29
C GLY A 341 34.58 -14.04 -4.41
N SER A 342 35.84 -14.02 -4.77
CA SER A 342 36.92 -14.67 -4.03
C SER A 342 37.74 -13.67 -3.20
N VAL A 343 38.12 -14.03 -1.97
CA VAL A 343 38.87 -13.18 -1.03
C VAL A 343 40.22 -12.70 -1.58
N ASN A 344 40.90 -13.52 -2.37
CA ASN A 344 42.23 -13.23 -2.88
C ASN A 344 42.28 -12.91 -4.37
N THR A 345 41.13 -12.59 -4.99
CA THR A 345 41.02 -12.20 -6.38
C THR A 345 40.39 -10.82 -6.50
N ILE A 346 41.03 -9.90 -7.24
CA ILE A 346 40.51 -8.60 -7.59
C ILE A 346 39.26 -8.83 -8.44
N ALA A 347 38.15 -8.17 -8.09
CA ALA A 347 36.89 -8.31 -8.81
C ALA A 347 36.99 -7.80 -10.25
N GLY A 348 36.62 -8.65 -11.20
CA GLY A 348 36.56 -8.30 -12.62
C GLY A 348 35.21 -7.67 -13.03
N LYS A 349 34.15 -7.90 -12.25
CA LYS A 349 32.84 -7.30 -12.49
C LYS A 349 32.10 -7.01 -11.18
N VAL A 350 31.44 -5.87 -11.12
CA VAL A 350 30.44 -5.56 -10.08
C VAL A 350 29.17 -5.13 -10.76
N GLU A 351 28.05 -5.68 -10.33
CA GLU A 351 26.71 -5.28 -10.74
C GLU A 351 25.90 -4.81 -9.51
N MET A 352 25.24 -3.65 -9.61
CA MET A 352 24.46 -3.10 -8.52
C MET A 352 23.17 -2.44 -9.03
N SER A 353 22.13 -2.45 -8.20
CA SER A 353 20.92 -1.69 -8.46
C SER A 353 21.04 -0.30 -7.85
N LEU A 354 20.50 0.70 -8.55
CA LEU A 354 20.47 2.09 -8.13
C LEU A 354 19.02 2.59 -8.22
N ASP A 355 18.48 3.09 -7.11
CA ASP A 355 17.19 3.79 -7.02
C ASP A 355 17.48 5.28 -6.80
N MET A 356 16.94 6.14 -7.67
CA MET A 356 17.02 7.60 -7.57
C MET A 356 15.63 8.19 -7.50
N ARG A 357 15.37 9.03 -6.49
CA ARG A 357 14.05 9.67 -6.26
C ARG A 357 14.18 11.16 -6.08
N SER A 358 13.16 11.91 -6.53
CA SER A 358 13.05 13.35 -6.33
C SER A 358 11.58 13.78 -6.25
N PRO A 359 11.23 14.81 -5.43
CA PRO A 359 9.86 15.34 -5.38
C PRO A 359 9.32 15.86 -6.71
N SER A 360 10.18 16.10 -7.71
CA SER A 360 9.78 16.60 -9.02
C SER A 360 10.56 15.97 -10.16
N ASP A 361 9.93 15.87 -11.33
CA ASP A 361 10.57 15.37 -12.56
C ASP A 361 11.82 16.20 -12.93
N GLN A 362 11.75 17.53 -12.76
CA GLN A 362 12.90 18.40 -13.04
C GLN A 362 14.07 18.11 -12.09
N GLY A 363 13.79 17.87 -10.81
CA GLY A 363 14.79 17.48 -9.81
C GLY A 363 15.43 16.15 -10.16
N LEU A 364 14.61 15.17 -10.51
CA LEU A 364 15.09 13.85 -10.92
C LEU A 364 15.94 13.94 -12.20
N ALA A 365 15.50 14.69 -13.21
CA ALA A 365 16.24 14.87 -14.45
C ALA A 365 17.62 15.52 -14.21
N LYS A 366 17.71 16.51 -13.31
CA LYS A 366 18.99 17.11 -12.91
C LYS A 366 19.91 16.10 -12.20
N MET A 367 19.37 15.25 -11.35
CA MET A 367 20.14 14.19 -10.67
C MET A 367 20.66 13.17 -11.68
N VAL A 368 19.82 12.75 -12.62
CA VAL A 368 20.19 11.79 -13.68
C VAL A 368 21.25 12.39 -14.60
N GLY A 369 21.16 13.68 -14.95
CA GLY A 369 22.22 14.37 -15.71
C GLY A 369 23.57 14.28 -15.00
N LYS A 370 23.63 14.60 -13.71
CA LYS A 370 24.85 14.48 -12.90
C LYS A 370 25.34 13.02 -12.77
N LEU A 371 24.43 12.05 -12.81
CA LEU A 371 24.79 10.63 -12.80
C LEU A 371 25.52 10.24 -14.09
N TYR A 372 25.06 10.71 -15.25
CA TYR A 372 25.75 10.49 -16.52
C TYR A 372 27.10 11.21 -16.56
N ASP A 373 27.17 12.45 -16.05
CA ASP A 373 28.46 13.17 -15.91
C ASP A 373 29.45 12.41 -15.05
N LEU A 374 28.98 11.76 -13.96
CA LEU A 374 29.80 10.93 -13.11
C LEU A 374 30.33 9.69 -13.86
N VAL A 375 29.47 8.99 -14.61
CA VAL A 375 29.86 7.85 -15.45
C VAL A 375 30.91 8.24 -16.47
N ASP A 376 30.67 9.34 -17.19
CA ASP A 376 31.62 9.85 -18.20
C ASP A 376 32.96 10.22 -17.57
N ARG A 377 32.96 10.84 -16.39
CA ARG A 377 34.19 11.20 -15.67
C ARG A 377 34.97 9.97 -15.21
N LEU A 378 34.32 8.95 -14.66
CA LEU A 378 34.97 7.70 -14.26
C LEU A 378 35.55 6.95 -15.46
N ASN A 379 34.82 6.90 -16.56
CA ASN A 379 35.30 6.28 -17.80
C ASN A 379 36.47 7.06 -18.41
N ASN A 380 36.47 8.40 -18.34
CA ASN A 380 37.54 9.26 -18.86
C ASN A 380 38.74 9.33 -17.93
N ALA A 381 38.58 9.16 -16.60
CA ALA A 381 39.70 9.05 -15.68
C ALA A 381 40.57 7.84 -15.95
N ALA A 382 40.00 6.82 -16.59
CA ALA A 382 40.75 5.69 -17.11
C ALA A 382 41.54 5.99 -18.41
N THR A 383 41.59 7.27 -18.85
CA THR A 383 42.34 7.68 -20.06
C THR A 383 43.47 8.65 -19.72
N LYS A 384 44.65 8.49 -20.36
CA LYS A 384 45.75 9.45 -20.33
C LYS A 384 46.09 9.82 -21.75
N ASN A 385 46.07 11.14 -22.06
CA ASN A 385 46.35 11.68 -23.41
C ASN A 385 45.43 11.10 -24.51
N GLY A 386 44.11 10.88 -24.16
CA GLY A 386 43.14 10.32 -25.12
C GLY A 386 43.32 8.84 -25.46
N LYS A 387 44.25 8.16 -24.81
CA LYS A 387 44.36 6.69 -24.85
C LYS A 387 43.86 6.12 -23.52
N PRO A 388 43.06 5.05 -23.54
CA PRO A 388 42.70 4.38 -22.30
C PRO A 388 43.97 4.04 -21.52
N LEU A 389 44.09 4.55 -20.29
CA LEU A 389 45.17 4.16 -19.37
C LEU A 389 45.12 2.67 -19.15
N HIS A 390 43.91 2.14 -19.26
CA HIS A 390 43.63 0.74 -19.06
C HIS A 390 42.45 0.32 -19.96
N SER A 391 42.71 -0.45 -20.99
CA SER A 391 41.65 -1.09 -21.78
C SER A 391 40.98 -2.17 -20.92
N GLY A 392 39.87 -1.84 -20.24
CA GLY A 392 39.15 -2.84 -19.49
C GLY A 392 38.50 -2.39 -18.19
N LEU A 393 38.67 -1.14 -17.75
CA LEU A 393 37.89 -0.57 -16.65
C LEU A 393 36.77 0.33 -17.22
N GLY A 394 35.54 0.07 -16.91
CA GLY A 394 34.40 0.85 -17.40
C GLY A 394 33.17 0.77 -16.51
N VAL A 395 32.37 1.84 -16.52
CA VAL A 395 31.10 1.94 -15.85
C VAL A 395 30.00 2.10 -16.90
N GLU A 396 29.01 1.21 -16.86
CA GLU A 396 27.82 1.27 -17.70
C GLU A 396 26.58 1.37 -16.83
N ILE A 397 25.60 2.17 -17.28
CA ILE A 397 24.30 2.25 -16.62
C ILE A 397 23.20 1.96 -17.62
N ARG A 398 22.20 1.21 -17.17
CA ARG A 398 20.98 0.92 -17.92
C ARG A 398 19.78 1.34 -17.07
N GLU A 399 18.90 2.15 -17.65
CA GLU A 399 17.62 2.46 -17.01
C GLU A 399 16.71 1.23 -17.10
N ASP A 400 16.23 0.75 -15.96
CA ASP A 400 15.36 -0.42 -15.87
C ASP A 400 13.89 0.02 -15.71
N PHE A 401 13.64 1.15 -15.03
CA PHE A 401 12.28 1.65 -14.77
C PHE A 401 12.27 3.16 -14.55
N SER A 402 11.15 3.80 -14.89
CA SER A 402 10.90 5.23 -14.67
C SER A 402 9.45 5.48 -14.30
N SER A 403 9.24 6.34 -13.29
CA SER A 403 7.93 6.87 -12.93
C SER A 403 8.03 8.37 -12.76
N ALA A 404 7.17 9.12 -13.45
CA ALA A 404 7.05 10.55 -13.27
C ALA A 404 6.47 10.90 -11.89
N ALA A 405 6.70 12.12 -11.43
CA ALA A 405 6.02 12.65 -10.26
C ALA A 405 4.51 12.76 -10.53
N VAL A 406 3.72 12.32 -9.57
CA VAL A 406 2.27 12.39 -9.64
C VAL A 406 1.78 13.48 -8.70
N LYS A 407 0.89 14.33 -9.18
CA LYS A 407 0.14 15.29 -8.35
C LYS A 407 -1.29 14.81 -8.25
N PHE A 408 -1.78 14.73 -7.03
CA PHE A 408 -3.16 14.34 -6.76
C PHE A 408 -4.14 15.49 -7.02
N SER A 409 -5.42 15.15 -7.10
CA SER A 409 -6.51 16.11 -7.35
C SER A 409 -6.60 17.14 -6.24
N THR A 410 -6.54 18.42 -6.60
CA THR A 410 -6.71 19.56 -5.65
C THR A 410 -8.01 19.47 -4.88
N GLU A 411 -9.06 18.95 -5.51
CA GLU A 411 -10.38 18.78 -4.93
C GLU A 411 -10.40 17.68 -3.87
N ALA A 412 -9.82 16.51 -4.18
CA ALA A 412 -9.70 15.42 -3.22
C ALA A 412 -8.77 15.80 -2.05
N ILE A 413 -7.65 16.48 -2.33
CA ILE A 413 -6.76 17.03 -1.29
C ILE A 413 -7.52 17.97 -0.37
N ARG A 414 -8.37 18.87 -0.92
CA ARG A 414 -9.19 19.79 -0.11
C ARG A 414 -10.17 19.03 0.80
N CYS A 415 -10.80 17.97 0.31
CA CYS A 415 -11.64 17.12 1.15
C CYS A 415 -10.87 16.52 2.33
N VAL A 416 -9.63 16.08 2.10
CA VAL A 416 -8.74 15.56 3.17
C VAL A 416 -8.35 16.66 4.15
N GLU A 417 -7.96 17.84 3.69
CA GLU A 417 -7.58 18.98 4.57
C GLU A 417 -8.72 19.44 5.47
N GLU A 418 -9.90 19.65 4.88
CA GLU A 418 -11.07 20.05 5.64
C GLU A 418 -11.50 18.98 6.64
N SER A 419 -11.31 17.70 6.28
CA SER A 419 -11.60 16.58 7.19
C SER A 419 -10.61 16.50 8.33
N ALA A 420 -9.32 16.63 8.02
CA ALA A 420 -8.26 16.66 9.03
C ALA A 420 -8.45 17.81 10.01
N ALA A 421 -8.73 19.02 9.51
CA ALA A 421 -9.03 20.17 10.37
C ALA A 421 -10.24 19.93 11.28
N ALA A 422 -11.31 19.29 10.76
CA ALA A 422 -12.50 18.98 11.55
C ALA A 422 -12.27 17.88 12.61
N VAL A 423 -11.44 16.87 12.29
CA VAL A 423 -11.12 15.75 13.20
C VAL A 423 -10.19 16.19 14.32
N LEU A 424 -9.17 17.00 13.98
CA LEU A 424 -8.15 17.45 14.92
C LEU A 424 -8.64 18.62 15.80
N GLY A 425 -9.71 19.30 15.39
CA GLY A 425 -10.30 20.46 16.06
C GLY A 425 -9.50 21.75 15.81
N ASP A 426 -10.17 22.88 15.98
CA ASP A 426 -9.52 24.17 16.03
C ASP A 426 -8.77 24.24 17.37
N GLY A 427 -7.50 23.87 17.41
CA GLY A 427 -6.68 23.86 18.62
C GLY A 427 -6.70 25.21 19.33
N HIS A 428 -7.68 25.39 20.26
CA HIS A 428 -7.69 26.50 21.18
C HIS A 428 -6.54 26.32 22.20
N GLY A 429 -5.38 26.81 21.88
CA GLY A 429 -4.26 26.87 22.79
C GLY A 429 -2.97 26.23 22.22
N HIS A 430 -2.12 27.08 21.67
CA HIS A 430 -0.83 26.81 21.07
C HIS A 430 -0.92 26.18 19.67
N GLY A 431 -1.37 27.01 18.74
CA GLY A 431 -1.50 26.99 17.31
C GLY A 431 -0.42 26.34 16.51
N GLU A 432 -0.21 25.04 16.55
CA GLU A 432 0.64 24.42 15.55
C GLU A 432 0.02 23.12 15.06
N LYS A 433 -0.42 23.24 13.86
CA LYS A 433 -0.54 22.28 12.76
C LYS A 433 -0.33 20.84 13.20
N THR A 434 -1.40 20.20 13.62
CA THR A 434 -1.45 18.75 13.81
C THR A 434 -1.49 17.99 12.49
N MET A 435 -1.45 18.70 11.35
CA MET A 435 -1.34 18.16 9.99
C MET A 435 -0.34 18.94 9.15
N GLN A 436 0.25 18.27 8.16
CA GLN A 436 1.11 18.90 7.16
C GLN A 436 0.84 18.35 5.75
N ARG A 437 1.05 19.17 4.73
CA ARG A 437 1.09 18.69 3.35
C ARG A 437 2.42 18.01 3.08
N MET A 438 2.38 16.90 2.34
CA MET A 438 3.60 16.16 2.04
C MET A 438 3.48 15.38 0.73
N THR A 439 4.64 15.01 0.17
CA THR A 439 4.73 14.15 -1.00
C THR A 439 5.16 12.77 -0.53
N SER A 440 4.48 11.72 -0.99
CA SER A 440 4.86 10.34 -0.71
C SER A 440 6.23 10.01 -1.30
N GLY A 441 7.03 9.33 -0.52
CA GLY A 441 8.29 8.73 -0.96
C GLY A 441 8.10 7.39 -1.66
N ALA A 442 6.97 6.71 -1.45
CA ALA A 442 6.63 5.40 -2.00
C ALA A 442 5.59 5.51 -3.12
N GLY A 443 5.53 4.51 -4.00
CA GLY A 443 4.43 4.32 -4.92
C GLY A 443 3.24 3.70 -4.18
N HIS A 444 2.01 4.01 -4.61
CA HIS A 444 0.77 3.48 -4.07
C HIS A 444 -0.25 3.32 -5.20
N ASP A 445 -1.28 2.52 -4.99
CA ASP A 445 -2.37 2.32 -5.97
C ASP A 445 -3.05 3.65 -6.37
N SER A 446 -3.02 4.63 -5.48
CA SER A 446 -3.47 6.01 -5.73
C SER A 446 -2.77 6.69 -6.90
N VAL A 447 -1.56 6.28 -7.28
CA VAL A 447 -0.88 6.76 -8.50
C VAL A 447 -1.66 6.39 -9.75
N CYS A 448 -2.19 5.17 -9.77
CA CYS A 448 -2.94 4.63 -10.90
C CYS A 448 -4.37 5.17 -10.96
N THR A 449 -5.06 5.24 -9.81
CA THR A 449 -6.44 5.77 -9.77
C THR A 449 -6.51 7.24 -10.14
N ASN A 450 -5.50 8.04 -9.76
CA ASN A 450 -5.39 9.47 -10.10
C ASN A 450 -5.35 9.76 -11.60
N MET A 451 -5.08 8.75 -12.44
CA MET A 451 -5.13 8.92 -13.90
C MET A 451 -6.56 9.12 -14.42
N HIS A 452 -7.58 8.66 -13.68
CA HIS A 452 -8.96 8.58 -14.16
C HIS A 452 -10.01 9.19 -13.22
N CYS A 453 -9.68 9.43 -11.96
CA CYS A 453 -10.62 10.00 -11.00
C CYS A 453 -9.91 10.90 -9.96
N PRO A 454 -10.64 11.83 -9.33
CA PRO A 454 -10.12 12.58 -8.19
C PRO A 454 -9.57 11.64 -7.11
N THR A 455 -8.29 11.79 -6.78
CA THR A 455 -7.59 10.92 -5.84
C THR A 455 -6.82 11.75 -4.82
N ALA A 456 -6.78 11.31 -3.57
CA ALA A 456 -5.90 11.82 -2.52
C ALA A 456 -5.56 10.71 -1.51
N MET A 457 -4.48 10.93 -0.75
CA MET A 457 -4.05 10.02 0.30
C MET A 457 -3.94 10.75 1.64
N ILE A 458 -4.06 9.97 2.70
CA ILE A 458 -3.96 10.39 4.09
C ILE A 458 -2.85 9.58 4.72
N PHE A 459 -1.82 10.23 5.27
CA PHE A 459 -0.81 9.54 6.05
C PHE A 459 -1.03 9.73 7.55
N VAL A 460 -0.64 8.69 8.31
CA VAL A 460 -0.52 8.72 9.77
C VAL A 460 0.92 8.36 10.17
N PRO A 461 1.38 8.77 11.38
CA PRO A 461 2.74 8.52 11.82
C PRO A 461 3.11 7.04 11.82
N SER A 462 4.35 6.76 11.42
CA SER A 462 5.00 5.47 11.56
C SER A 462 6.08 5.57 12.65
N LYS A 463 6.03 4.71 13.63
CA LYS A 463 7.02 4.69 14.74
C LYS A 463 8.42 4.48 14.17
N ASP A 464 9.34 5.37 14.53
CA ASP A 464 10.73 5.39 14.04
C ASP A 464 10.83 5.46 12.49
N GLY A 465 9.71 5.70 11.79
CA GLY A 465 9.64 5.66 10.34
C GLY A 465 9.84 4.28 9.72
N VAL A 466 9.67 3.22 10.50
CA VAL A 466 9.91 1.83 10.08
C VAL A 466 8.70 1.30 9.29
N SER A 467 8.97 0.75 8.10
CA SER A 467 8.03 -0.03 7.29
C SER A 467 8.77 -1.16 6.55
N HIS A 468 8.04 -2.09 5.93
CA HIS A 468 8.56 -3.32 5.31
C HIS A 468 9.41 -4.15 6.30
N ASN A 469 9.02 -4.11 7.56
CA ASN A 469 9.72 -4.75 8.68
C ASN A 469 8.73 -5.27 9.71
N PRO A 470 8.99 -6.41 10.36
CA PRO A 470 8.13 -6.94 11.41
C PRO A 470 7.89 -5.99 12.60
N SER A 471 8.80 -5.05 12.84
CA SER A 471 8.69 -4.03 13.90
C SER A 471 7.90 -2.78 13.50
N GLU A 472 7.31 -2.74 12.30
CA GLU A 472 6.42 -1.68 11.85
C GLU A 472 5.29 -1.45 12.85
N TRP A 473 5.08 -0.18 13.20
CA TRP A 473 4.07 0.18 14.20
C TRP A 473 3.47 1.55 13.93
N THR A 474 2.18 1.64 14.17
CA THR A 474 1.42 2.90 14.23
C THR A 474 0.47 2.82 15.41
N ASP A 475 0.42 3.88 16.22
CA ASP A 475 -0.42 3.90 17.42
C ASP A 475 -1.91 3.86 17.08
N LYS A 476 -2.69 3.23 17.97
CA LYS A 476 -4.13 3.05 17.82
C LYS A 476 -4.87 4.38 17.60
N GLU A 477 -4.46 5.40 18.34
CA GLU A 477 -5.01 6.75 18.27
C GLU A 477 -4.74 7.40 16.91
N ASP A 478 -3.55 7.17 16.34
CA ASP A 478 -3.17 7.68 15.02
C ASP A 478 -3.92 6.93 13.90
N CYS A 479 -4.07 5.60 14.01
CA CYS A 479 -4.95 4.82 13.14
C CYS A 479 -6.39 5.33 13.16
N ALA A 480 -6.94 5.57 14.35
CA ALA A 480 -8.30 6.09 14.53
C ALA A 480 -8.46 7.51 13.98
N THR A 481 -7.46 8.36 14.16
CA THR A 481 -7.42 9.72 13.60
C THR A 481 -7.47 9.66 12.08
N GLY A 482 -6.59 8.88 11.45
CA GLY A 482 -6.59 8.69 9.99
C GLY A 482 -7.90 8.14 9.45
N ALA A 483 -8.49 7.14 10.12
CA ALA A 483 -9.77 6.55 9.72
C ALA A 483 -10.95 7.53 9.85
N ASN A 484 -10.95 8.42 10.85
CA ASN A 484 -11.93 9.49 10.93
C ASN A 484 -11.76 10.52 9.81
N VAL A 485 -10.51 10.86 9.44
CA VAL A 485 -10.25 11.74 8.30
C VAL A 485 -10.73 11.08 7.01
N LEU A 486 -10.46 9.79 6.81
CA LEU A 486 -10.94 9.03 5.65
C LEU A 486 -12.47 9.04 5.54
N LEU A 487 -13.18 8.69 6.62
CA LEU A 487 -14.65 8.73 6.68
C LEU A 487 -15.19 10.08 6.26
N GLN A 488 -14.68 11.15 6.86
CA GLN A 488 -15.14 12.50 6.55
C GLN A 488 -14.76 12.96 5.15
N SER A 489 -13.62 12.51 4.60
CA SER A 489 -13.21 12.84 3.24
C SER A 489 -14.12 12.20 2.19
N VAL A 490 -14.52 10.95 2.42
CA VAL A 490 -15.50 10.25 1.57
C VAL A 490 -16.84 10.94 1.61
N LEU A 491 -17.35 11.33 2.78
CA LEU A 491 -18.63 12.05 2.94
C LEU A 491 -18.59 13.44 2.28
N ARG A 492 -17.47 14.17 2.39
CA ARG A 492 -17.29 15.47 1.71
C ARG A 492 -17.30 15.31 0.20
N MET A 493 -16.61 14.29 -0.31
CA MET A 493 -16.57 14.00 -1.73
C MET A 493 -17.95 13.56 -2.26
N ASP A 494 -18.69 12.75 -1.51
CA ASP A 494 -20.05 12.35 -1.86
C ASP A 494 -20.97 13.57 -2.00
N LYS A 495 -20.95 14.49 -1.03
CA LYS A 495 -21.67 15.77 -1.10
C LYS A 495 -21.26 16.60 -2.31
N LEU A 496 -19.97 16.73 -2.55
CA LEU A 496 -19.40 17.53 -3.65
C LEU A 496 -19.81 16.96 -5.02
N ARG A 497 -19.77 15.64 -5.17
CA ARG A 497 -20.22 14.94 -6.38
C ARG A 497 -21.70 15.10 -6.63
N LYS A 498 -22.52 15.06 -5.55
CA LYS A 498 -23.95 15.39 -5.66
C LYS A 498 -24.15 16.81 -6.17
N ASP A 499 -23.46 17.79 -5.56
CA ASP A 499 -23.62 19.21 -5.90
C ASP A 499 -23.22 19.51 -7.37
N ARG A 500 -22.41 18.64 -7.98
CA ARG A 500 -22.05 18.70 -9.41
C ARG A 500 -23.00 17.96 -10.32
N GLY A 501 -23.94 17.19 -9.80
CA GLY A 501 -24.84 16.36 -10.59
C GLY A 501 -24.26 15.03 -11.08
N ASP A 502 -23.14 14.55 -10.47
CA ASP A 502 -22.47 13.29 -10.86
C ASP A 502 -23.39 12.05 -10.71
N PHE A 503 -24.53 12.19 -10.05
CA PHE A 503 -25.51 11.13 -9.77
C PHE A 503 -26.87 11.36 -10.46
N GLU A 504 -26.97 12.30 -11.41
CA GLU A 504 -28.19 12.62 -12.17
C GLU A 504 -28.29 11.85 -13.48
#